data_68178ecee2a8147ece3ce1e73d0024c1
#
_entry.id   68178ecee2a8147ece3ce1e73d0024c1
#
_cell.length_a   1.000
_cell.length_b   1.000
_cell.length_c   1.000
_cell.angle_alpha   90.00
_cell.angle_beta   90.00
_cell.angle_gamma   90.00
#
_symmetry.space_group_name_H-M   'P 1'
#
loop_
_entity.id
_entity.type
_entity.pdbx_description
1 polymer ?
#
loop_
_entity_poly.entity_id
_entity_poly.type
_entity_poly.pdbx_seq_one_letter_code
_entity_poly.pdbx_strand_id
1 'polypeptide(L)'
;MTDTPELFDGHAYCFPDVRKLMGFPSIEQQQIHVQKAIANHHVQPWRISDHAPGSTSTLMDATKWPSDGALNDVNFRPTSHGRYEWTVDDEDYVKQYFPPSIVDMSYSADNLIAEMDYANVTGTI
;
A
#
# COMPACT_ATOMS: atom_id res chain seq x y z
N MET A 1 -12.93 24.44 34.18
CA MET A 1 -12.54 24.05 32.80
C MET A 1 -11.25 23.31 32.86
N THR A 2 -11.23 22.12 32.41
CA THR A 2 -9.98 21.35 32.30
C THR A 2 -9.32 21.68 30.97
N ASP A 3 -8.08 22.13 31.01
CA ASP A 3 -7.32 22.36 29.80
C ASP A 3 -6.96 21.02 29.16
N THR A 4 -7.38 20.84 27.90
CA THR A 4 -6.94 19.69 27.12
C THR A 4 -5.52 19.96 26.64
N PRO A 5 -4.55 19.08 26.91
CA PRO A 5 -3.21 19.29 26.39
C PRO A 5 -3.22 19.28 24.86
N GLU A 6 -2.39 20.15 24.28
CA GLU A 6 -2.17 20.13 22.85
C GLU A 6 -1.39 18.88 22.46
N LEU A 7 -1.84 18.20 21.42
CA LEU A 7 -1.21 17.01 20.89
C LEU A 7 -0.77 17.23 19.44
N PHE A 8 0.42 16.77 19.12
CA PHE A 8 0.98 16.82 17.78
C PHE A 8 1.40 15.42 17.34
N ASP A 9 1.03 15.07 16.11
CA ASP A 9 1.51 13.85 15.47
C ASP A 9 2.85 14.16 14.80
N GLY A 10 3.93 13.50 15.24
CA GLY A 10 5.27 13.67 14.70
C GLY A 10 5.51 12.92 13.39
N HIS A 11 4.55 12.12 12.92
CA HIS A 11 4.74 11.28 11.75
C HIS A 11 3.40 10.98 11.08
N ALA A 12 3.02 11.79 10.12
CA ALA A 12 1.78 11.61 9.35
C ALA A 12 2.05 11.77 7.85
N TYR A 13 1.34 10.99 7.05
CA TYR A 13 1.44 11.03 5.60
C TYR A 13 0.06 11.28 4.99
N CYS A 14 0.03 12.14 3.98
CA CYS A 14 -1.11 12.28 3.08
C CYS A 14 -0.68 11.86 1.69
N PHE A 15 -1.54 11.14 0.98
CA PHE A 15 -1.24 10.72 -0.38
C PHE A 15 -2.53 10.65 -1.22
N PRO A 16 -2.44 10.91 -2.53
CA PRO A 16 -3.57 10.75 -3.44
C PRO A 16 -3.89 9.27 -3.67
N ASP A 17 -4.96 9.00 -4.41
CA ASP A 17 -5.33 7.64 -4.80
C ASP A 17 -4.17 6.97 -5.54
N VAL A 18 -3.64 5.89 -4.96
CA VAL A 18 -2.47 5.17 -5.51
C VAL A 18 -2.76 4.45 -6.83
N ARG A 19 -4.05 4.35 -7.22
CA ARG A 19 -4.45 3.85 -8.53
C ARG A 19 -4.28 4.89 -9.64
N LYS A 20 -3.99 6.14 -9.26
CA LYS A 20 -3.74 7.26 -10.17
C LYS A 20 -2.27 7.66 -10.15
N LEU A 21 -1.85 8.46 -11.11
CA LEU A 21 -0.47 8.89 -11.22
C LEU A 21 -0.07 9.78 -10.04
N MET A 22 1.01 9.40 -9.37
CA MET A 22 1.52 10.04 -8.15
C MET A 22 2.94 10.60 -8.34
N GLY A 23 3.17 11.30 -9.44
CA GLY A 23 4.48 11.92 -9.71
C GLY A 23 5.48 11.03 -10.43
N PHE A 24 5.14 9.79 -10.73
CA PHE A 24 5.96 8.93 -11.60
C PHE A 24 5.72 9.29 -13.08
N PRO A 25 6.67 8.95 -13.97
CA PRO A 25 6.49 9.23 -15.40
C PRO A 25 5.25 8.55 -16.02
N SER A 26 4.82 7.41 -15.48
CA SER A 26 3.64 6.68 -15.95
C SER A 26 3.06 5.81 -14.84
N ILE A 27 1.83 5.37 -15.03
CA ILE A 27 1.18 4.38 -14.13
C ILE A 27 1.99 3.08 -14.10
N GLU A 28 2.52 2.64 -15.23
CA GLU A 28 3.33 1.42 -15.31
C GLU A 28 4.58 1.52 -14.45
N GLN A 29 5.30 2.64 -14.51
CA GLN A 29 6.49 2.87 -13.69
C GLN A 29 6.15 2.91 -12.20
N GLN A 30 5.02 3.50 -11.86
CA GLN A 30 4.52 3.53 -10.49
C GLN A 30 4.23 2.11 -9.98
N GLN A 31 3.56 1.29 -10.78
CA GLN A 31 3.25 -0.09 -10.41
C GLN A 31 4.51 -0.94 -10.28
N ILE A 32 5.49 -0.77 -11.16
CA ILE A 32 6.79 -1.42 -11.07
C ILE A 32 7.47 -1.09 -9.73
N HIS A 33 7.47 0.18 -9.35
CA HIS A 33 8.05 0.61 -8.07
C HIS A 33 7.38 -0.08 -6.88
N VAL A 34 6.05 -0.11 -6.85
CA VAL A 34 5.29 -0.73 -5.77
C VAL A 34 5.48 -2.24 -5.74
N GLN A 35 5.48 -2.89 -6.90
CA GLN A 35 5.73 -4.33 -6.99
C GLN A 35 7.10 -4.70 -6.44
N LYS A 36 8.14 -3.91 -6.74
CA LYS A 36 9.47 -4.08 -6.15
C LYS A 36 9.44 -3.95 -4.63
N ALA A 37 8.76 -2.94 -4.13
CA ALA A 37 8.66 -2.71 -2.69
C ALA A 37 7.97 -3.88 -1.99
N ILE A 38 6.87 -4.38 -2.54
CA ILE A 38 6.12 -5.50 -1.98
C ILE A 38 6.90 -6.80 -2.10
N ALA A 39 7.60 -7.02 -3.22
CA ALA A 39 8.42 -8.22 -3.41
C ALA A 39 9.51 -8.36 -2.35
N ASN A 40 10.00 -7.25 -1.82
CA ASN A 40 11.02 -7.22 -0.78
C ASN A 40 10.45 -7.08 0.65
N HIS A 41 9.14 -7.05 0.78
CA HIS A 41 8.49 -6.92 2.08
C HIS A 41 8.16 -8.29 2.66
N HIS A 42 8.49 -8.53 3.94
CA HIS A 42 8.38 -9.85 4.55
C HIS A 42 7.04 -10.13 5.21
N VAL A 43 6.07 -9.25 5.13
CA VAL A 43 4.73 -9.59 5.60
C VAL A 43 4.09 -10.53 4.59
N GLN A 44 3.59 -11.65 5.09
CA GLN A 44 3.09 -12.72 4.23
C GLN A 44 1.79 -12.35 3.52
N PRO A 45 1.71 -12.50 2.20
CA PRO A 45 0.45 -12.43 1.47
C PRO A 45 -0.36 -13.71 1.65
N TRP A 46 -1.60 -13.69 1.19
CA TRP A 46 -2.46 -14.87 1.24
C TRP A 46 -3.22 -15.05 -0.08
N ARG A 47 -3.62 -16.28 -0.35
CA ARG A 47 -4.47 -16.61 -1.48
C ARG A 47 -5.92 -16.25 -1.16
N ILE A 48 -6.62 -15.59 -2.09
CA ILE A 48 -7.95 -15.05 -1.82
C ILE A 48 -8.97 -16.18 -1.66
N SER A 49 -8.88 -17.25 -2.46
CA SER A 49 -9.89 -18.30 -2.50
C SER A 49 -10.04 -19.08 -1.19
N ASP A 50 -8.96 -19.28 -0.43
CA ASP A 50 -8.97 -20.14 0.76
C ASP A 50 -8.14 -19.60 1.93
N HIS A 51 -7.61 -18.37 1.82
CA HIS A 51 -6.71 -17.76 2.79
C HIS A 51 -5.41 -18.53 3.05
N ALA A 52 -5.04 -19.43 2.15
CA ALA A 52 -3.77 -20.14 2.27
C ALA A 52 -2.60 -19.16 2.17
N PRO A 53 -1.50 -19.42 2.91
CA PRO A 53 -0.31 -18.58 2.80
C PRO A 53 0.23 -18.54 1.37
N GLY A 54 0.58 -17.32 0.93
CA GLY A 54 1.26 -17.09 -0.33
C GLY A 54 2.72 -16.68 -0.11
N SER A 55 3.38 -16.32 -1.20
CA SER A 55 4.76 -15.85 -1.14
C SER A 55 4.97 -14.65 -2.06
N THR A 56 5.69 -13.64 -1.58
CA THR A 56 6.13 -12.52 -2.41
C THR A 56 7.15 -12.95 -3.46
N SER A 57 7.74 -14.14 -3.35
CA SER A 57 8.65 -14.69 -4.36
C SER A 57 7.99 -14.89 -5.73
N THR A 58 6.66 -14.93 -5.78
CA THR A 58 5.92 -14.97 -7.04
C THR A 58 5.99 -13.64 -7.81
N LEU A 59 6.34 -12.55 -7.14
CA LEU A 59 6.40 -11.22 -7.73
C LEU A 59 7.70 -10.93 -8.45
N MET A 60 8.78 -11.63 -8.13
CA MET A 60 10.08 -11.37 -8.77
C MET A 60 10.94 -12.62 -8.86
N ASP A 61 11.83 -12.59 -9.84
CA ASP A 61 12.93 -13.55 -9.97
C ASP A 61 14.17 -12.96 -9.27
N ALA A 62 14.51 -13.49 -8.12
CA ALA A 62 15.62 -12.98 -7.31
C ALA A 62 16.98 -13.04 -8.03
N THR A 63 17.13 -13.92 -9.03
CA THR A 63 18.39 -14.05 -9.78
C THR A 63 18.64 -12.86 -10.69
N LYS A 64 17.61 -12.07 -11.01
CA LYS A 64 17.70 -10.91 -11.91
C LYS A 64 17.64 -9.57 -11.17
N TRP A 65 17.52 -9.60 -9.85
CA TRP A 65 17.49 -8.40 -9.03
C TRP A 65 18.83 -7.62 -9.15
N PRO A 66 18.84 -6.27 -9.21
CA PRO A 66 17.72 -5.33 -9.03
C PRO A 66 17.08 -4.81 -10.34
N SER A 67 17.31 -5.46 -11.46
CA SER A 67 16.73 -5.07 -12.74
C SER A 67 15.19 -5.08 -12.72
N ASP A 68 14.54 -4.18 -13.47
CA ASP A 68 13.10 -4.23 -13.67
C ASP A 68 12.64 -5.53 -14.33
N GLY A 69 13.52 -6.18 -15.11
CA GLY A 69 13.27 -7.51 -15.66
C GLY A 69 13.21 -8.64 -14.63
N ALA A 70 13.55 -8.36 -13.37
CA ALA A 70 13.34 -9.31 -12.26
C ALA A 70 11.87 -9.47 -11.90
N LEU A 71 11.01 -8.49 -12.22
CA LEU A 71 9.60 -8.54 -11.89
C LEU A 71 8.86 -9.50 -12.82
N ASN A 72 8.03 -10.35 -12.23
CA ASN A 72 7.18 -11.25 -12.97
C ASN A 72 5.92 -10.53 -13.45
N ASP A 73 5.42 -10.92 -14.62
CA ASP A 73 4.15 -10.43 -15.15
C ASP A 73 3.01 -11.24 -14.53
N VAL A 74 2.44 -10.72 -13.46
CA VAL A 74 1.42 -11.38 -12.64
C VAL A 74 0.14 -10.53 -12.51
N ASN A 75 -0.06 -9.58 -13.43
CA ASN A 75 -1.18 -8.64 -13.35
C ASN A 75 -1.25 -7.96 -11.96
N PHE A 76 -0.12 -7.45 -11.51
CA PHE A 76 -0.01 -6.76 -10.22
C PHE A 76 -0.80 -5.46 -10.26
N ARG A 77 -1.69 -5.26 -9.26
CA ARG A 77 -2.64 -4.14 -9.27
C ARG A 77 -3.05 -3.70 -7.88
N PRO A 78 -3.25 -2.39 -7.65
CA PRO A 78 -3.93 -1.91 -6.46
C PRO A 78 -5.44 -2.22 -6.57
N THR A 79 -6.08 -2.52 -5.44
CA THR A 79 -7.51 -2.77 -5.40
C THR A 79 -8.23 -1.76 -4.49
N SER A 80 -8.51 -2.12 -3.26
CA SER A 80 -9.15 -1.23 -2.30
C SER A 80 -8.77 -1.65 -0.88
N HIS A 81 -9.12 -0.84 0.12
CA HIS A 81 -8.87 -1.15 1.53
C HIS A 81 -7.38 -1.38 1.83
N GLY A 82 -6.51 -0.64 1.13
CA GLY A 82 -5.07 -0.71 1.35
C GLY A 82 -4.39 -1.94 0.74
N ARG A 83 -5.01 -2.64 -0.18
CA ARG A 83 -4.55 -3.93 -0.70
C ARG A 83 -4.01 -3.86 -2.10
N TYR A 84 -3.02 -4.72 -2.37
CA TYR A 84 -2.53 -5.05 -3.71
C TYR A 84 -2.78 -6.52 -3.99
N GLU A 85 -3.13 -6.82 -5.24
CA GLU A 85 -3.43 -8.18 -5.69
C GLU A 85 -2.61 -8.54 -6.91
N TRP A 86 -2.38 -9.83 -7.10
CA TRP A 86 -1.75 -10.38 -8.30
C TRP A 86 -2.24 -11.79 -8.56
N THR A 87 -2.03 -12.28 -9.77
CA THR A 87 -2.53 -13.58 -10.23
C THR A 87 -1.38 -14.48 -10.65
N VAL A 88 -1.36 -15.70 -10.15
CA VAL A 88 -0.40 -16.75 -10.52
C VAL A 88 -1.19 -18.04 -10.74
N ASP A 89 -1.06 -18.66 -11.92
CA ASP A 89 -1.72 -19.93 -12.25
C ASP A 89 -3.23 -19.91 -11.95
N ASP A 90 -3.91 -18.85 -12.41
CA ASP A 90 -5.35 -18.62 -12.24
C ASP A 90 -5.80 -18.42 -10.77
N GLU A 91 -4.88 -18.28 -9.85
CA GLU A 91 -5.16 -17.97 -8.45
C GLU A 91 -4.77 -16.53 -8.11
N ASP A 92 -5.65 -15.83 -7.40
CA ASP A 92 -5.41 -14.48 -6.95
C ASP A 92 -4.81 -14.46 -5.54
N TYR A 93 -3.78 -13.66 -5.38
CA TYR A 93 -3.12 -13.40 -4.11
C TYR A 93 -3.29 -11.94 -3.72
N VAL A 94 -3.27 -11.68 -2.42
CA VAL A 94 -3.46 -10.33 -1.88
C VAL A 94 -2.45 -10.03 -0.79
N LYS A 95 -2.02 -8.78 -0.74
CA LYS A 95 -1.15 -8.23 0.29
C LYS A 95 -1.79 -6.99 0.88
N GLN A 96 -1.95 -6.97 2.20
CA GLN A 96 -2.33 -5.76 2.92
C GLN A 96 -1.09 -4.88 3.06
N TYR A 97 -1.04 -3.79 2.30
CA TYR A 97 0.12 -2.89 2.26
C TYR A 97 -0.12 -1.59 3.02
N PHE A 98 -1.30 -1.02 2.89
CA PHE A 98 -1.76 0.11 3.70
C PHE A 98 -2.81 -0.37 4.70
N PRO A 99 -3.15 0.43 5.73
CA PRO A 99 -4.23 0.07 6.64
C PRO A 99 -5.57 -0.17 5.93
N PRO A 100 -6.38 -1.15 6.38
CA PRO A 100 -7.69 -1.43 5.75
C PRO A 100 -8.67 -0.27 5.77
N SER A 101 -8.48 0.70 6.67
CA SER A 101 -9.29 1.92 6.74
C SER A 101 -9.13 2.82 5.53
N ILE A 102 -8.07 2.62 4.72
CA ILE A 102 -7.84 3.36 3.48
C ILE A 102 -8.63 2.70 2.36
N VAL A 103 -9.94 2.90 2.39
CA VAL A 103 -10.90 2.18 1.51
C VAL A 103 -10.69 2.50 0.04
N ASP A 104 -10.48 3.78 -0.29
CA ASP A 104 -10.34 4.29 -1.65
C ASP A 104 -8.88 4.43 -2.10
N MET A 105 -7.95 3.80 -1.39
CA MET A 105 -6.52 3.82 -1.68
C MET A 105 -5.90 5.21 -1.68
N SER A 106 -6.49 6.12 -0.91
CA SER A 106 -5.98 7.48 -0.71
C SER A 106 -6.07 7.90 0.75
N TYR A 107 -5.27 8.88 1.14
CA TYR A 107 -5.32 9.49 2.45
C TYR A 107 -5.13 10.99 2.28
N SER A 108 -6.25 11.70 2.16
CA SER A 108 -6.25 13.13 1.92
C SER A 108 -5.94 13.94 3.18
N ALA A 109 -5.59 15.22 2.99
CA ALA A 109 -5.44 16.13 4.10
C ALA A 109 -6.75 16.29 4.91
N ASP A 110 -7.90 16.24 4.24
CA ASP A 110 -9.20 16.28 4.92
C ASP A 110 -9.43 15.05 5.80
N ASN A 111 -9.05 13.86 5.32
CA ASN A 111 -9.10 12.64 6.12
C ASN A 111 -8.20 12.74 7.36
N LEU A 112 -6.99 13.27 7.18
CA LEU A 112 -6.05 13.47 8.29
C LEU A 112 -6.64 14.43 9.33
N ILE A 113 -7.20 15.57 8.90
CA ILE A 113 -7.80 16.54 9.79
C ILE A 113 -8.97 15.92 10.57
N ALA A 114 -9.82 15.15 9.89
CA ALA A 114 -10.96 14.49 10.55
C ALA A 114 -10.49 13.49 11.62
N GLU A 115 -9.44 12.72 11.35
CA GLU A 115 -8.87 11.79 12.33
C GLU A 115 -8.19 12.50 13.49
N MET A 116 -7.52 13.62 13.22
CA MET A 116 -6.91 14.45 14.27
C MET A 116 -7.98 15.05 15.18
N ASP A 117 -9.07 15.55 14.63
CA ASP A 117 -10.19 16.08 15.40
C ASP A 117 -10.81 14.99 16.29
N TYR A 118 -11.00 13.79 15.76
CA TYR A 118 -11.51 12.65 16.52
C TYR A 118 -10.59 12.29 17.68
N ALA A 119 -9.28 12.31 17.46
CA ALA A 119 -8.27 11.93 18.44
C ALA A 119 -7.80 13.09 19.33
N ASN A 120 -8.34 14.31 19.15
CA ASN A 120 -7.88 15.54 19.82
C ASN A 120 -6.39 15.86 19.55
N VAL A 121 -5.90 15.55 18.36
CA VAL A 121 -4.54 15.91 17.94
C VAL A 121 -4.57 17.31 17.37
N THR A 122 -3.71 18.20 17.89
CA THR A 122 -3.69 19.62 17.51
C THR A 122 -3.10 19.87 16.14
N GLY A 123 -2.09 19.11 15.76
CA GLY A 123 -1.42 19.26 14.47
C GLY A 123 -0.43 18.14 14.18
N THR A 124 0.23 18.22 13.03
CA THR A 124 1.29 17.31 12.62
C THR A 124 2.57 18.06 12.34
N ILE A 125 3.65 17.36 12.45
CA ILE A 125 4.98 17.89 12.15
C ILE A 125 5.45 17.33 10.83
#